data_6273e6dda6bd06274df54655fea78ca5
#
_entry.id   6273e6dda6bd06274df54655fea78ca5
#
_cell.length_a   1.000
_cell.length_b   1.000
_cell.length_c   1.000
_cell.angle_alpha   90.00
_cell.angle_beta   90.00
_cell.angle_gamma   90.00
#
_symmetry.space_group_name_H-M   'P 1'
#
loop_
_entity.id
_entity.type
_entity.pdbx_description
1 polymer ?
#
loop_
_entity_poly.entity_id
_entity_poly.type
_entity_poly.pdbx_seq_one_letter_code
_entity_poly.pdbx_strand_id
1 'polypeptide(L)'
;MTRPAEPPVGEPELARFGRPARWVHGLVGALMLLCIGTAAVLYLSPLQVLVGHRRVVELLHVWSGYALPVPLLAGLLSAGYRAELRRLDRFTRHDWRWLRTRTRRDGRIPVGKYNAGQKLNGALSGGSIAVLLLTGIVMQTTGLAPLAWRTGATWVHDWAALAVGMLVTGHVAFAVRDPIALRSLRTGTVPRSWARREHAAWAEEVERRR
;
A
#
# COMPACT_ATOMS: atom_id res chain seq x y z
N MET A 1 -21.20 12.87 -8.65
CA MET A 1 -19.77 13.09 -8.29
C MET A 1 -19.15 13.93 -9.38
N THR A 2 -18.95 15.21 -9.15
CA THR A 2 -18.28 16.12 -10.09
C THR A 2 -16.81 15.75 -10.22
N ARG A 3 -16.34 15.62 -11.46
CA ARG A 3 -14.89 15.43 -11.76
C ARG A 3 -14.12 16.57 -11.09
N PRO A 4 -13.00 16.30 -10.41
CA PRO A 4 -12.17 17.38 -9.88
C PRO A 4 -11.78 18.31 -11.02
N ALA A 5 -11.94 19.62 -10.84
CA ALA A 5 -11.53 20.62 -11.81
C ALA A 5 -10.03 20.43 -12.09
N GLU A 6 -9.65 20.44 -13.37
CA GLU A 6 -8.24 20.43 -13.76
C GLU A 6 -7.54 21.66 -13.18
N PRO A 7 -6.33 21.49 -12.62
CA PRO A 7 -5.58 22.61 -12.08
C PRO A 7 -5.23 23.60 -13.20
N PRO A 8 -5.18 24.91 -12.90
CA PRO A 8 -4.81 25.94 -13.87
C PRO A 8 -3.43 25.67 -14.47
N VAL A 9 -3.25 25.94 -15.75
CA VAL A 9 -1.96 25.84 -16.44
C VAL A 9 -0.94 26.76 -15.75
N GLY A 10 0.23 26.20 -15.36
CA GLY A 10 1.28 26.97 -14.68
C GLY A 10 1.13 27.07 -13.15
N GLU A 11 0.19 26.35 -12.55
CA GLU A 11 0.06 26.34 -11.09
C GLU A 11 1.33 25.77 -10.40
N PRO A 12 1.82 26.39 -9.31
CA PRO A 12 2.96 25.90 -8.56
C PRO A 12 2.73 24.48 -8.02
N GLU A 13 3.71 23.58 -8.24
CA GLU A 13 3.66 22.22 -7.73
C GLU A 13 4.42 22.09 -6.39
N LEU A 14 3.89 21.24 -5.50
CA LEU A 14 4.52 20.85 -4.25
C LEU A 14 5.11 19.45 -4.37
N ALA A 15 6.38 19.28 -3.93
CA ALA A 15 7.02 17.97 -3.87
C ALA A 15 6.33 17.10 -2.80
N ARG A 16 5.72 15.99 -3.23
CA ARG A 16 4.97 15.07 -2.37
C ARG A 16 5.79 13.83 -2.03
N PHE A 17 6.31 13.12 -3.04
CA PHE A 17 7.03 11.87 -2.84
C PHE A 17 8.42 11.91 -3.45
N GLY A 18 9.43 11.60 -2.65
CA GLY A 18 10.79 11.39 -3.13
C GLY A 18 10.91 10.12 -3.99
N ARG A 19 11.95 10.04 -4.82
CA ARG A 19 12.23 8.87 -5.66
C ARG A 19 12.23 7.55 -4.88
N PRO A 20 12.90 7.41 -3.71
CA PRO A 20 12.91 6.15 -2.97
C PRO A 20 11.52 5.66 -2.58
N ALA A 21 10.67 6.56 -2.05
CA ALA A 21 9.31 6.18 -1.65
C ALA A 21 8.47 5.68 -2.85
N ARG A 22 8.63 6.32 -4.02
CA ARG A 22 7.93 5.92 -5.25
C ARG A 22 8.41 4.56 -5.78
N TRP A 23 9.72 4.32 -5.77
CA TRP A 23 10.30 3.04 -6.16
C TRP A 23 9.86 1.90 -5.25
N VAL A 24 9.96 2.10 -3.92
CA VAL A 24 9.50 1.11 -2.95
C VAL A 24 8.02 0.80 -3.16
N HIS A 25 7.17 1.83 -3.26
CA HIS A 25 5.74 1.64 -3.51
C HIS A 25 5.46 0.87 -4.82
N GLY A 26 6.15 1.23 -5.90
CA GLY A 26 5.98 0.57 -7.20
C GLY A 26 6.40 -0.90 -7.18
N LEU A 27 7.58 -1.21 -6.60
CA LEU A 27 8.09 -2.58 -6.53
C LEU A 27 7.25 -3.45 -5.59
N VAL A 28 6.91 -2.94 -4.39
CA VAL A 28 6.02 -3.66 -3.46
C VAL A 28 4.65 -3.88 -4.09
N GLY A 29 4.09 -2.87 -4.76
CA GLY A 29 2.82 -2.99 -5.48
C GLY A 29 2.85 -4.06 -6.57
N ALA A 30 3.89 -4.08 -7.40
CA ALA A 30 4.05 -5.08 -8.48
C ALA A 30 4.18 -6.50 -7.91
N LEU A 31 5.03 -6.69 -6.88
CA LEU A 31 5.21 -8.00 -6.23
C LEU A 31 3.92 -8.46 -5.53
N MET A 32 3.21 -7.55 -4.87
CA MET A 32 1.95 -7.84 -4.21
C MET A 32 0.87 -8.27 -5.20
N LEU A 33 0.74 -7.54 -6.33
CA LEU A 33 -0.21 -7.91 -7.38
C LEU A 33 0.15 -9.26 -8.01
N LEU A 34 1.44 -9.56 -8.18
CA LEU A 34 1.90 -10.87 -8.63
C LEU A 34 1.54 -11.97 -7.62
N CYS A 35 1.77 -11.75 -6.32
CA CYS A 35 1.37 -12.69 -5.27
C CYS A 35 -0.15 -12.92 -5.26
N ILE A 36 -0.97 -11.87 -5.34
CA ILE A 36 -2.43 -11.98 -5.38
C ILE A 36 -2.89 -12.72 -6.63
N GLY A 37 -2.34 -12.38 -7.80
CA GLY A 37 -2.70 -13.03 -9.06
C GLY A 37 -2.33 -14.53 -9.08
N THR A 38 -1.12 -14.86 -8.62
CA THR A 38 -0.67 -16.26 -8.51
C THR A 38 -1.46 -17.04 -7.45
N ALA A 39 -1.78 -16.43 -6.30
CA ALA A 39 -2.64 -17.03 -5.29
C ALA A 39 -4.03 -17.34 -5.85
N ALA A 40 -4.64 -16.43 -6.61
CA ALA A 40 -5.92 -16.66 -7.26
C ALA A 40 -5.86 -17.87 -8.22
N VAL A 41 -4.80 -17.99 -9.01
CA VAL A 41 -4.59 -19.16 -9.90
C VAL A 41 -4.42 -20.45 -9.08
N LEU A 42 -3.65 -20.41 -7.99
CA LEU A 42 -3.41 -21.60 -7.15
C LEU A 42 -4.66 -22.06 -6.39
N TYR A 43 -5.57 -21.15 -6.08
CA TYR A 43 -6.74 -21.40 -5.25
C TYR A 43 -8.02 -21.73 -6.07
N LEU A 44 -8.18 -21.10 -7.24
CA LEU A 44 -9.38 -21.23 -8.07
C LEU A 44 -9.17 -22.28 -9.18
N SER A 45 -9.81 -23.44 -9.04
CA SER A 45 -9.70 -24.55 -10.00
C SER A 45 -9.92 -24.15 -11.47
N PRO A 46 -10.88 -23.28 -11.84
CA PRO A 46 -11.02 -22.86 -13.23
C PRO A 46 -9.80 -22.13 -13.77
N LEU A 47 -9.14 -21.30 -12.94
CA LEU A 47 -7.93 -20.60 -13.33
C LEU A 47 -6.73 -21.54 -13.43
N GLN A 48 -6.65 -22.55 -12.57
CA GLN A 48 -5.60 -23.59 -12.66
C GLN A 48 -5.68 -24.34 -13.99
N VAL A 49 -6.89 -24.73 -14.41
CA VAL A 49 -7.10 -25.41 -15.69
C VAL A 49 -6.71 -24.52 -16.86
N LEU A 50 -7.10 -23.24 -16.81
CA LEU A 50 -6.82 -22.28 -17.88
C LEU A 50 -5.31 -22.02 -18.04
N VAL A 51 -4.59 -21.87 -16.95
CA VAL A 51 -3.14 -21.56 -16.96
C VAL A 51 -2.29 -22.81 -17.19
N GLY A 52 -2.68 -23.96 -16.65
CA GLY A 52 -2.09 -25.29 -16.89
C GLY A 52 -0.71 -25.53 -16.23
N HIS A 53 0.06 -24.52 -15.90
CA HIS A 53 1.44 -24.63 -15.41
C HIS A 53 1.56 -24.41 -13.89
N ARG A 54 0.83 -25.22 -13.09
CA ARG A 54 0.75 -25.07 -11.63
C ARG A 54 2.12 -24.87 -10.95
N ARG A 55 3.14 -25.66 -11.32
CA ARG A 55 4.48 -25.61 -10.71
C ARG A 55 5.16 -24.25 -10.96
N VAL A 56 5.02 -23.68 -12.14
CA VAL A 56 5.57 -22.35 -12.46
C VAL A 56 4.86 -21.27 -11.65
N VAL A 57 3.53 -21.35 -11.55
CA VAL A 57 2.74 -20.39 -10.75
C VAL A 57 3.12 -20.48 -9.27
N GLU A 58 3.30 -21.68 -8.72
CA GLU A 58 3.76 -21.89 -7.34
C GLU A 58 5.15 -21.25 -7.11
N LEU A 59 6.10 -21.50 -8.00
CA LEU A 59 7.44 -20.90 -7.89
C LEU A 59 7.38 -19.37 -7.96
N LEU A 60 6.60 -18.82 -8.88
CA LEU A 60 6.41 -17.37 -8.99
C LEU A 60 5.79 -16.79 -7.71
N HIS A 61 4.79 -17.48 -7.12
CA HIS A 61 4.18 -17.06 -5.86
C HIS A 61 5.19 -17.03 -4.72
N VAL A 62 5.89 -18.13 -4.51
CA VAL A 62 6.86 -18.28 -3.41
C VAL A 62 7.99 -17.25 -3.53
N TRP A 63 8.61 -17.15 -4.71
CA TRP A 63 9.73 -16.21 -4.90
C TRP A 63 9.31 -14.75 -4.86
N SER A 64 8.15 -14.40 -5.39
CA SER A 64 7.63 -13.03 -5.26
C SER A 64 7.28 -12.69 -3.81
N GLY A 65 6.77 -13.66 -3.05
CA GLY A 65 6.53 -13.52 -1.61
C GLY A 65 7.82 -13.26 -0.83
N TYR A 66 8.89 -14.04 -1.09
CA TYR A 66 10.20 -13.82 -0.47
C TYR A 66 10.86 -12.50 -0.92
N ALA A 67 10.58 -12.02 -2.12
CA ALA A 67 11.09 -10.75 -2.61
C ALA A 67 10.39 -9.52 -2.01
N LEU A 68 9.15 -9.65 -1.50
CA LEU A 68 8.36 -8.52 -0.97
C LEU A 68 9.08 -7.67 0.09
N PRO A 69 9.80 -8.20 1.08
CA PRO A 69 10.52 -7.38 2.05
C PRO A 69 11.74 -6.66 1.47
N VAL A 70 12.30 -7.11 0.36
CA VAL A 70 13.55 -6.56 -0.20
C VAL A 70 13.44 -5.05 -0.51
N PRO A 71 12.45 -4.56 -1.28
CA PRO A 71 12.33 -3.13 -1.54
C PRO A 71 12.02 -2.32 -0.26
N LEU A 72 11.29 -2.89 0.71
CA LEU A 72 11.02 -2.24 1.99
C LEU A 72 12.32 -2.03 2.77
N LEU A 73 13.16 -3.07 2.90
CA LEU A 73 14.44 -3.02 3.60
C LEU A 73 15.43 -2.11 2.87
N ALA A 74 15.52 -2.20 1.55
CA ALA A 74 16.36 -1.31 0.74
C ALA A 74 15.94 0.16 0.90
N GLY A 75 14.63 0.43 0.97
CA GLY A 75 14.11 1.77 1.23
C GLY A 75 14.59 2.37 2.54
N LEU A 76 14.82 1.54 3.57
CA LEU A 76 15.33 2.00 4.87
C LEU A 76 16.72 2.62 4.79
N LEU A 77 17.49 2.38 3.74
CA LEU A 77 18.78 3.06 3.50
C LEU A 77 18.58 4.54 3.17
N SER A 78 17.39 4.94 2.71
CA SER A 78 17.06 6.33 2.39
C SER A 78 16.52 7.08 3.62
N ALA A 79 17.15 8.20 4.00
CA ALA A 79 16.64 9.08 5.05
C ALA A 79 15.25 9.64 4.69
N GLY A 80 15.00 9.96 3.41
CA GLY A 80 13.70 10.43 2.92
C GLY A 80 12.60 9.38 3.09
N TYR A 81 12.89 8.13 2.76
CA TYR A 81 11.92 7.04 2.95
C TYR A 81 11.63 6.77 4.43
N ARG A 82 12.66 6.78 5.29
CA ARG A 82 12.45 6.66 6.75
C ARG A 82 11.59 7.80 7.32
N ALA A 83 11.75 9.01 6.77
CA ALA A 83 10.90 10.13 7.17
C ALA A 83 9.42 9.93 6.75
N GLU A 84 9.19 9.35 5.57
CA GLU A 84 7.84 8.98 5.11
C GLU A 84 7.20 7.92 6.01
N LEU A 85 7.94 6.86 6.36
CA LEU A 85 7.46 5.82 7.28
C LEU A 85 7.06 6.41 8.64
N ARG A 86 7.90 7.28 9.22
CA ARG A 86 7.57 7.94 10.49
C ARG A 86 6.30 8.79 10.42
N ARG A 87 6.03 9.42 9.26
CA ARG A 87 4.79 10.18 9.03
C ARG A 87 3.59 9.26 8.88
N LEU A 88 3.77 8.12 8.24
CA LEU A 88 2.73 7.12 8.00
C LEU A 88 2.32 6.42 9.32
N ASP A 89 3.28 6.09 10.16
CA ASP A 89 3.08 5.38 11.42
C ASP A 89 2.53 6.28 12.56
N ARG A 90 2.62 7.59 12.43
CA ARG A 90 2.27 8.55 13.48
C ARG A 90 0.80 8.92 13.44
N PHE A 91 -0.02 8.29 14.30
CA PHE A 91 -1.42 8.66 14.49
C PHE A 91 -1.56 9.83 15.46
N THR A 92 -2.39 10.80 15.09
CA THR A 92 -2.72 12.00 15.87
C THR A 92 -4.18 11.99 16.32
N ARG A 93 -4.57 12.92 17.20
CA ARG A 93 -5.99 13.11 17.58
C ARG A 93 -6.87 13.45 16.36
N HIS A 94 -6.32 14.15 15.37
CA HIS A 94 -7.01 14.48 14.11
C HIS A 94 -7.28 13.24 13.27
N ASP A 95 -6.37 12.27 13.23
CA ASP A 95 -6.57 11.00 12.50
C ASP A 95 -7.72 10.19 13.10
N TRP A 96 -7.80 10.08 14.42
CA TRP A 96 -8.91 9.40 15.11
C TRP A 96 -10.25 10.11 14.88
N ARG A 97 -10.26 11.45 14.91
CA ARG A 97 -11.44 12.24 14.58
C ARG A 97 -11.87 12.02 13.14
N TRP A 98 -10.92 12.00 12.20
CA TRP A 98 -11.17 11.72 10.78
C TRP A 98 -11.81 10.36 10.56
N LEU A 99 -11.35 9.29 11.24
CA LEU A 99 -11.92 7.95 11.14
C LEU A 99 -13.36 7.87 11.64
N ARG A 100 -13.71 8.64 12.69
CA ARG A 100 -15.04 8.64 13.32
C ARG A 100 -16.05 9.56 12.63
N THR A 101 -15.59 10.52 11.82
CA THR A 101 -16.46 11.52 11.20
C THR A 101 -16.92 11.07 9.82
N ARG A 102 -18.22 11.22 9.54
CA ARG A 102 -18.80 10.89 8.21
C ARG A 102 -18.44 11.91 7.12
N THR A 103 -18.27 13.19 7.49
CA THR A 103 -17.95 14.32 6.60
C THR A 103 -16.44 14.59 6.55
N ARG A 104 -15.66 13.58 6.19
CA ARG A 104 -14.18 13.57 6.28
C ARG A 104 -13.48 14.57 5.38
N ARG A 105 -14.16 15.07 4.33
CA ARG A 105 -13.60 15.95 3.28
C ARG A 105 -14.22 17.34 3.26
N ASP A 106 -14.87 17.75 4.32
CA ASP A 106 -15.48 19.09 4.43
C ASP A 106 -14.48 20.19 4.84
N GLY A 107 -13.19 19.87 4.93
CA GLY A 107 -12.13 20.82 5.31
C GLY A 107 -12.03 21.14 6.80
N ARG A 108 -12.95 20.65 7.65
CA ARG A 108 -12.97 20.95 9.10
C ARG A 108 -11.89 20.22 9.89
N ILE A 109 -11.34 19.13 9.33
CA ILE A 109 -10.28 18.34 9.97
C ILE A 109 -8.99 18.59 9.20
N PRO A 110 -7.96 19.20 9.81
CA PRO A 110 -6.69 19.47 9.15
C PRO A 110 -5.98 18.14 8.87
N VAL A 111 -5.88 17.79 7.57
CA VAL A 111 -5.23 16.56 7.12
C VAL A 111 -3.75 16.83 6.84
N GLY A 112 -2.88 16.00 7.42
CA GLY A 112 -1.45 16.01 7.14
C GLY A 112 -1.11 15.41 5.77
N LYS A 113 0.16 15.08 5.53
CA LYS A 113 0.63 14.49 4.27
C LYS A 113 -0.09 13.18 3.92
N TYR A 114 -0.46 12.41 4.92
CA TYR A 114 -1.28 11.20 4.84
C TYR A 114 -2.55 11.39 5.67
N ASN A 115 -3.69 11.04 5.11
CA ASN A 115 -4.93 10.93 5.89
C ASN A 115 -4.95 9.61 6.69
N ALA A 116 -5.87 9.54 7.67
CA ALA A 116 -5.93 8.39 8.57
C ALA A 116 -6.23 7.06 7.85
N GLY A 117 -6.98 7.08 6.75
CA GLY A 117 -7.23 5.89 5.92
C GLY A 117 -5.94 5.40 5.22
N GLN A 118 -5.10 6.30 4.73
CA GLN A 118 -3.80 5.97 4.13
C GLN A 118 -2.83 5.39 5.17
N LYS A 119 -2.83 5.95 6.39
CA LYS A 119 -2.03 5.43 7.51
C LYS A 119 -2.47 4.02 7.91
N LEU A 120 -3.78 3.81 8.06
CA LEU A 120 -4.34 2.49 8.38
C LEU A 120 -4.04 1.47 7.28
N ASN A 121 -4.23 1.85 6.01
CA ASN A 121 -3.88 0.98 4.88
C ASN A 121 -2.38 0.61 4.88
N GLY A 122 -1.49 1.56 5.16
CA GLY A 122 -0.06 1.31 5.27
C GLY A 122 0.29 0.32 6.39
N ALA A 123 -0.29 0.51 7.59
CA ALA A 123 -0.10 -0.37 8.73
C ALA A 123 -0.63 -1.79 8.47
N LEU A 124 -1.85 -1.89 7.93
CA LEU A 124 -2.45 -3.19 7.58
C LEU A 124 -1.65 -3.91 6.49
N SER A 125 -1.22 -3.19 5.43
CA SER A 125 -0.41 -3.79 4.37
C SER A 125 0.94 -4.29 4.90
N GLY A 126 1.64 -3.48 5.70
CA GLY A 126 2.93 -3.87 6.28
C GLY A 126 2.81 -5.06 7.23
N GLY A 127 1.81 -5.04 8.12
CA GLY A 127 1.52 -6.15 9.03
C GLY A 127 1.14 -7.43 8.29
N SER A 128 0.33 -7.31 7.24
CA SER A 128 -0.07 -8.46 6.44
C SER A 128 1.09 -9.07 5.66
N ILE A 129 2.00 -8.26 5.10
CA ILE A 129 3.22 -8.76 4.45
C ILE A 129 4.04 -9.60 5.45
N ALA A 130 4.20 -9.12 6.69
CA ALA A 130 4.94 -9.87 7.72
C ALA A 130 4.25 -11.19 8.06
N VAL A 131 2.93 -11.20 8.28
CA VAL A 131 2.17 -12.42 8.57
C VAL A 131 2.24 -13.41 7.41
N LEU A 132 2.01 -12.96 6.18
CA LEU A 132 2.04 -13.81 4.99
C LEU A 132 3.44 -14.38 4.74
N LEU A 133 4.49 -13.59 4.94
CA LEU A 133 5.87 -14.06 4.81
C LEU A 133 6.18 -15.13 5.85
N LEU A 134 5.89 -14.88 7.13
CA LEU A 134 6.17 -15.83 8.21
C LEU A 134 5.39 -17.13 8.04
N THR A 135 4.10 -17.06 7.75
CA THR A 135 3.29 -18.26 7.51
C THR A 135 3.74 -19.00 6.25
N GLY A 136 4.09 -18.29 5.18
CA GLY A 136 4.65 -18.88 3.96
C GLY A 136 5.96 -19.62 4.22
N ILE A 137 6.87 -19.07 5.03
CA ILE A 137 8.11 -19.73 5.45
C ILE A 137 7.79 -21.03 6.22
N VAL A 138 6.88 -20.97 7.20
CA VAL A 138 6.48 -22.15 7.97
C VAL A 138 5.90 -23.25 7.07
N MET A 139 5.07 -22.88 6.08
CA MET A 139 4.49 -23.81 5.12
C MET A 139 5.55 -24.53 4.27
N GLN A 140 6.64 -23.85 3.91
CA GLN A 140 7.72 -24.40 3.08
C GLN A 140 8.74 -25.22 3.87
N THR A 141 8.82 -25.06 5.19
CA THR A 141 9.81 -25.78 6.03
C THR A 141 9.35 -27.18 6.40
N THR A 142 9.20 -28.08 5.42
CA THR A 142 8.65 -29.44 5.60
C THR A 142 9.49 -30.32 6.50
N GLY A 143 10.81 -30.10 6.59
CA GLY A 143 11.72 -30.88 7.42
C GLY A 143 11.91 -30.39 8.87
N LEU A 144 11.48 -29.15 9.16
CA LEU A 144 11.71 -28.48 10.45
C LEU A 144 10.41 -28.20 11.21
N ALA A 145 9.32 -27.88 10.52
CA ALA A 145 8.05 -27.56 11.15
C ALA A 145 7.12 -28.78 11.20
N PRO A 146 6.57 -29.13 12.38
CA PRO A 146 5.58 -30.21 12.53
C PRO A 146 4.35 -29.95 11.63
N LEU A 147 3.69 -31.03 11.20
CA LEU A 147 2.52 -30.98 10.32
C LEU A 147 1.42 -30.05 10.89
N ALA A 148 1.14 -30.14 12.19
CA ALA A 148 0.14 -29.31 12.85
C ALA A 148 0.42 -27.79 12.70
N TRP A 149 1.68 -27.38 12.81
CA TRP A 149 2.09 -25.98 12.64
C TRP A 149 1.94 -25.51 11.19
N ARG A 150 2.31 -26.37 10.24
CA ARG A 150 2.16 -26.09 8.81
C ARG A 150 0.70 -25.96 8.40
N THR A 151 -0.16 -26.84 8.93
CA THR A 151 -1.62 -26.76 8.69
C THR A 151 -2.20 -25.48 9.29
N GLY A 152 -1.82 -25.11 10.51
CA GLY A 152 -2.23 -23.84 11.12
C GLY A 152 -1.72 -22.64 10.35
N ALA A 153 -0.46 -22.66 9.88
CA ALA A 153 0.11 -21.61 9.04
C ALA A 153 -0.63 -21.46 7.71
N THR A 154 -1.01 -22.57 7.06
CA THR A 154 -1.84 -22.54 5.83
C THR A 154 -3.15 -21.83 6.08
N TRP A 155 -3.87 -22.17 7.14
CA TRP A 155 -5.12 -21.53 7.48
C TRP A 155 -4.97 -20.02 7.68
N VAL A 156 -3.96 -19.58 8.46
CA VAL A 156 -3.69 -18.16 8.68
C VAL A 156 -3.29 -17.47 7.37
N HIS A 157 -2.44 -18.11 6.55
CA HIS A 157 -1.99 -17.57 5.27
C HIS A 157 -3.15 -17.30 4.32
N ASP A 158 -4.06 -18.27 4.18
CA ASP A 158 -5.20 -18.19 3.26
C ASP A 158 -6.16 -17.05 3.65
N TRP A 159 -6.52 -16.95 4.93
CA TRP A 159 -7.36 -15.85 5.41
C TRP A 159 -6.69 -14.49 5.34
N ALA A 160 -5.40 -14.42 5.66
CA ALA A 160 -4.64 -13.18 5.50
C ALA A 160 -4.51 -12.78 4.03
N ALA A 161 -4.30 -13.73 3.11
CA ALA A 161 -4.25 -13.49 1.67
C ALA A 161 -5.58 -12.95 1.13
N LEU A 162 -6.71 -13.52 1.56
CA LEU A 162 -8.04 -13.01 1.21
C LEU A 162 -8.24 -11.57 1.73
N ALA A 163 -7.89 -11.32 2.99
CA ALA A 163 -7.98 -9.98 3.59
C ALA A 163 -7.12 -8.95 2.84
N VAL A 164 -5.89 -9.32 2.47
CA VAL A 164 -5.00 -8.47 1.66
C VAL A 164 -5.56 -8.25 0.26
N GLY A 165 -6.11 -9.27 -0.38
CA GLY A 165 -6.77 -9.13 -1.68
C GLY A 165 -7.87 -8.09 -1.65
N MET A 166 -8.73 -8.12 -0.63
CA MET A 166 -9.78 -7.10 -0.42
C MET A 166 -9.20 -5.71 -0.13
N LEU A 167 -8.17 -5.64 0.73
CA LEU A 167 -7.49 -4.38 1.09
C LEU A 167 -6.86 -3.71 -0.14
N VAL A 168 -6.13 -4.48 -0.96
CA VAL A 168 -5.49 -3.98 -2.19
C VAL A 168 -6.52 -3.57 -3.23
N THR A 169 -7.59 -4.35 -3.41
CA THR A 169 -8.70 -3.99 -4.31
C THR A 169 -9.34 -2.66 -3.89
N GLY A 170 -9.63 -2.49 -2.61
CA GLY A 170 -10.12 -1.22 -2.06
C GLY A 170 -9.15 -0.07 -2.25
N HIS A 171 -7.85 -0.30 -2.00
CA HIS A 171 -6.80 0.69 -2.20
C HIS A 171 -6.71 1.15 -3.66
N VAL A 172 -6.70 0.24 -4.60
CA VAL A 172 -6.69 0.55 -6.04
C VAL A 172 -7.97 1.28 -6.44
N ALA A 173 -9.14 0.85 -5.98
CA ALA A 173 -10.41 1.49 -6.27
C ALA A 173 -10.47 2.95 -5.76
N PHE A 174 -9.84 3.24 -4.62
CA PHE A 174 -9.69 4.63 -4.15
C PHE A 174 -8.65 5.41 -4.94
N ALA A 175 -7.53 4.79 -5.31
CA ALA A 175 -6.47 5.45 -6.06
C ALA A 175 -6.92 5.91 -7.45
N VAL A 176 -7.68 5.09 -8.18
CA VAL A 176 -8.19 5.45 -9.51
C VAL A 176 -9.25 6.56 -9.48
N ARG A 177 -9.85 6.84 -8.32
CA ARG A 177 -10.79 7.95 -8.13
C ARG A 177 -10.11 9.31 -7.91
N ASP A 178 -8.80 9.33 -7.65
CA ASP A 178 -7.99 10.54 -7.50
C ASP A 178 -6.81 10.52 -8.49
N PRO A 179 -7.03 10.96 -9.74
CA PRO A 179 -6.00 10.94 -10.79
C PRO A 179 -4.77 11.79 -10.44
N ILE A 180 -4.94 12.86 -9.65
CA ILE A 180 -3.84 13.73 -9.22
C ILE A 180 -2.96 12.98 -8.21
N ALA A 181 -3.56 12.33 -7.21
CA ALA A 181 -2.82 11.49 -6.27
C ALA A 181 -2.09 10.35 -7.00
N LEU A 182 -2.75 9.70 -7.97
CA LEU A 182 -2.17 8.63 -8.76
C LEU A 182 -0.98 9.14 -9.62
N ARG A 183 -1.13 10.30 -10.30
CA ARG A 183 -0.05 10.94 -11.06
C ARG A 183 1.16 11.23 -10.16
N SER A 184 0.95 11.61 -8.91
CA SER A 184 2.03 11.93 -7.97
C SER A 184 2.96 10.74 -7.66
N LEU A 185 2.51 9.50 -7.87
CA LEU A 185 3.37 8.32 -7.78
C LEU A 185 4.39 8.24 -8.94
N ARG A 186 4.10 8.88 -10.09
CA ARG A 186 5.02 8.96 -11.23
C ARG A 186 5.88 10.22 -11.17
N THR A 187 5.27 11.38 -10.96
CA THR A 187 5.95 12.68 -10.99
C THR A 187 6.66 13.03 -9.68
N GLY A 188 6.11 12.60 -8.56
CA GLY A 188 6.54 12.98 -7.22
C GLY A 188 5.93 14.29 -6.73
N THR A 189 5.10 14.97 -7.53
CA THR A 189 4.57 16.31 -7.26
C THR A 189 3.05 16.33 -7.33
N VAL A 190 2.44 17.35 -6.73
CA VAL A 190 1.01 17.64 -6.81
C VAL A 190 0.78 19.16 -6.95
N PRO A 191 -0.32 19.60 -7.60
CA PRO A 191 -0.70 21.00 -7.62
C PRO A 191 -0.98 21.52 -6.20
N ARG A 192 -0.62 22.79 -5.95
CA ARG A 192 -0.81 23.44 -4.65
C ARG A 192 -2.29 23.50 -4.25
N SER A 193 -3.18 23.77 -5.19
CA SER A 193 -4.64 23.79 -4.97
C SER A 193 -5.17 22.44 -4.49
N TRP A 194 -4.72 21.34 -5.10
CA TRP A 194 -5.05 20.00 -4.65
C TRP A 194 -4.53 19.74 -3.23
N ALA A 195 -3.27 20.10 -2.94
CA ALA A 195 -2.66 19.89 -1.63
C ALA A 195 -3.42 20.67 -0.54
N ARG A 196 -3.81 21.91 -0.80
CA ARG A 196 -4.61 22.74 0.14
C ARG A 196 -6.00 22.17 0.38
N ARG A 197 -6.63 21.57 -0.63
CA ARG A 197 -7.97 20.98 -0.50
C ARG A 197 -7.97 19.65 0.22
N GLU A 198 -7.04 18.75 -0.10
CA GLU A 198 -7.04 17.37 0.40
C GLU A 198 -6.12 17.18 1.63
N HIS A 199 -5.07 18.00 1.77
CA HIS A 199 -3.99 17.89 2.74
C HIS A 199 -3.57 19.25 3.31
N ALA A 200 -4.53 20.03 3.80
CA ALA A 200 -4.35 21.42 4.20
C ALA A 200 -3.19 21.64 5.19
N ALA A 201 -3.13 20.84 6.26
CA ALA A 201 -2.06 20.98 7.27
C ALA A 201 -0.67 20.68 6.69
N TRP A 202 -0.58 19.74 5.74
CA TRP A 202 0.68 19.48 5.05
C TRP A 202 1.05 20.59 4.08
N ALA A 203 0.09 21.15 3.33
CA ALA A 203 0.34 22.28 2.44
C ALA A 203 0.89 23.49 3.21
N GLU A 204 0.29 23.84 4.35
CA GLU A 204 0.78 24.90 5.24
C GLU A 204 2.18 24.60 5.82
N GLU A 205 2.44 23.35 6.21
CA GLU A 205 3.79 22.93 6.69
C GLU A 205 4.86 23.20 5.64
N VAL A 206 4.60 22.83 4.37
CA VAL A 206 5.54 22.99 3.26
C VAL A 206 5.74 24.47 2.92
N GLU A 207 4.67 25.25 2.94
CA GLU A 207 4.71 26.70 2.63
C GLU A 207 5.50 27.49 3.70
N ARG A 208 5.37 27.13 4.98
CA ARG A 208 6.13 27.78 6.05
C ARG A 208 7.64 27.47 6.03
N ARG A 209 8.07 26.43 5.34
CA ARG A 209 9.48 26.03 5.24
C ARG A 209 10.20 26.65 4.03
N ARG A 210 9.46 27.34 3.14
CA ARG A 210 10.00 28.07 1.98
C ARG A 210 10.27 29.54 2.31
#